data_f071e6490a26f72f6dae1356c6ca2e63
#
_entry.id   f071e6490a26f72f6dae1356c6ca2e63
#
_cell.length_a   1.000
_cell.length_b   1.000
_cell.length_c   1.000
_cell.angle_alpha   90.00
_cell.angle_beta   90.00
_cell.angle_gamma   90.00
#
_symmetry.space_group_name_H-M   'P 1'
#
loop_
_entity.id
_entity.type
_entity.pdbx_description
1 polymer ?
#
loop_
_entity_poly.entity_id
_entity_poly.type
_entity_poly.pdbx_seq_one_letter_code
_entity_poly.pdbx_strand_id
1 'polypeptide(L)'
;MKVGSRCSVQLSNQPEKRGVVSYVGETKFRPGYWIGITYDEPVGKNDGSVEGVRYFTCMEKYGGFVRPQDVYIGDFPPLTSDREMEEI
;
A
#
# COMPACT_ATOMS: atom_id res chain seq x y z
N MET A 1 1.26 -2.05 -13.82
CA MET A 1 1.09 -2.37 -12.41
C MET A 1 -0.28 -3.02 -12.24
N LYS A 2 -0.33 -4.09 -11.50
CA LYS A 2 -1.50 -4.94 -11.51
C LYS A 2 -2.06 -5.11 -10.10
N VAL A 3 -3.37 -4.94 -9.96
CA VAL A 3 -4.04 -5.20 -8.68
C VAL A 3 -3.79 -6.65 -8.27
N GLY A 4 -3.43 -6.82 -7.01
CA GLY A 4 -3.09 -8.14 -6.46
C GLY A 4 -1.61 -8.41 -6.38
N SER A 5 -0.78 -7.54 -6.97
CA SER A 5 0.67 -7.74 -6.95
C SER A 5 1.27 -7.34 -5.61
N ARG A 6 2.20 -8.13 -5.13
CA ARG A 6 3.00 -7.74 -3.97
C ARG A 6 3.90 -6.57 -4.34
N CYS A 7 4.16 -5.69 -3.38
CA CYS A 7 4.94 -4.51 -3.67
C CYS A 7 5.65 -3.98 -2.44
N SER A 8 6.65 -3.15 -2.71
CA SER A 8 7.36 -2.38 -1.71
C SER A 8 7.08 -0.91 -1.98
N VAL A 9 6.75 -0.16 -0.96
CA VAL A 9 6.50 1.27 -1.06
C VAL A 9 7.64 1.99 -0.36
N GLN A 10 8.32 2.84 -1.10
CA GLN A 10 9.52 3.51 -0.59
C GLN A 10 9.35 5.01 -0.76
N LEU A 11 9.04 5.68 0.34
CA LEU A 11 8.83 7.12 0.37
C LEU A 11 10.02 7.78 1.05
N SER A 12 10.29 9.02 0.67
CA SER A 12 11.40 9.77 1.24
C SER A 12 11.22 9.92 2.75
N ASN A 13 12.30 9.68 3.48
CA ASN A 13 12.34 9.88 4.94
C ASN A 13 11.37 9.00 5.70
N GLN A 14 11.00 7.86 5.13
CA GLN A 14 10.13 6.90 5.80
C GLN A 14 10.69 5.51 5.61
N PRO A 15 10.46 4.62 6.57
CA PRO A 15 10.88 3.23 6.39
C PRO A 15 10.09 2.57 5.28
N GLU A 16 10.69 1.56 4.69
CA GLU A 16 10.02 0.78 3.65
C GLU A 16 8.76 0.14 4.21
N LYS A 17 7.71 0.14 3.39
CA LYS A 17 6.44 -0.52 3.73
C LYS A 17 6.14 -1.53 2.66
N ARG A 18 5.48 -2.60 3.03
CA ARG A 18 5.12 -3.64 2.08
C ARG A 18 3.63 -3.92 2.11
N GLY A 19 3.13 -4.38 0.98
CA GLY A 19 1.72 -4.66 0.88
C GLY A 19 1.34 -5.17 -0.49
N VAL A 20 0.08 -4.96 -0.83
CA VAL A 20 -0.53 -5.46 -2.06
C VAL A 20 -1.16 -4.29 -2.79
N VAL A 21 -0.95 -4.24 -4.11
CA VAL A 21 -1.62 -3.24 -4.94
C VAL A 21 -3.11 -3.55 -4.96
N SER A 22 -3.93 -2.58 -4.58
CA SER A 22 -5.37 -2.74 -4.47
C SER A 22 -6.15 -1.82 -5.39
N TYR A 23 -5.52 -0.79 -5.93
CA TYR A 23 -6.18 0.14 -6.85
C TYR A 23 -5.14 0.80 -7.72
N VAL A 24 -5.46 0.98 -9.00
CA VAL A 24 -4.59 1.69 -9.94
C VAL A 24 -5.47 2.59 -10.78
N GLY A 25 -5.24 3.89 -10.75
CA GLY A 25 -6.02 4.79 -11.57
C GLY A 25 -6.09 6.19 -11.03
N GLU A 26 -6.96 6.96 -11.65
CA GLU A 26 -7.22 8.33 -11.23
C GLU A 26 -8.20 8.33 -10.07
N THR A 27 -8.14 9.39 -9.28
CA THR A 27 -9.02 9.54 -8.13
C THR A 27 -9.63 10.93 -8.14
N LYS A 28 -10.61 11.13 -7.24
CA LYS A 28 -11.30 12.42 -7.15
C LYS A 28 -10.64 13.38 -6.18
N PHE A 29 -9.71 12.90 -5.36
CA PHE A 29 -9.13 13.77 -4.34
C PHE A 29 -7.95 14.58 -4.86
N ARG A 30 -7.31 14.15 -5.93
CA ARG A 30 -6.17 14.90 -6.47
C ARG A 30 -5.85 14.39 -7.88
N PRO A 31 -5.43 15.28 -8.80
CA PRO A 31 -5.18 14.87 -10.19
C PRO A 31 -4.03 13.86 -10.31
N GLY A 32 -4.03 13.14 -11.41
CA GLY A 32 -2.97 12.21 -11.75
C GLY A 32 -3.30 10.81 -11.31
N TYR A 33 -2.38 9.90 -11.58
CA TYR A 33 -2.56 8.49 -11.27
C TYR A 33 -2.05 8.19 -9.87
N TRP A 34 -2.80 7.32 -9.21
CA TRP A 34 -2.50 6.90 -7.84
C TRP A 34 -2.52 5.40 -7.75
N ILE A 35 -1.71 4.87 -6.85
CA ILE A 35 -1.71 3.44 -6.54
C ILE A 35 -2.26 3.29 -5.13
N GLY A 36 -3.35 2.56 -5.00
CA GLY A 36 -3.91 2.24 -3.69
C GLY A 36 -3.27 0.97 -3.18
N ILE A 37 -2.80 1.01 -1.95
CA ILE A 37 -2.04 -0.09 -1.35
C ILE A 37 -2.77 -0.57 -0.11
N THR A 38 -2.89 -1.89 0.03
CA THR A 38 -3.27 -2.49 1.30
C THR A 38 -1.97 -2.96 1.95
N TYR A 39 -1.57 -2.28 3.00
CA TYR A 39 -0.33 -2.59 3.70
C TYR A 39 -0.49 -3.83 4.56
N ASP A 40 0.63 -4.51 4.81
CA ASP A 40 0.63 -5.69 5.67
C ASP A 40 0.45 -5.31 7.14
N GLU A 41 0.77 -4.07 7.49
CA GLU A 41 0.70 -3.56 8.85
C GLU A 41 -0.09 -2.26 8.87
N PRO A 42 -0.57 -1.83 10.04
CA PRO A 42 -1.40 -0.61 10.10
C PRO A 42 -0.54 0.65 10.01
N VAL A 43 0.13 0.81 8.88
CA VAL A 43 1.01 1.96 8.62
C VAL A 43 0.42 2.88 7.58
N GLY A 44 -0.83 2.65 7.21
CA GLY A 44 -1.52 3.48 6.23
C GLY A 44 -2.33 4.58 6.89
N LYS A 45 -3.20 5.20 6.10
CA LYS A 45 -3.96 6.35 6.54
C LYS A 45 -5.47 6.19 6.44
N ASN A 46 -5.95 5.16 5.75
CA ASN A 46 -7.37 5.03 5.51
C ASN A 46 -7.76 3.56 5.36
N ASP A 47 -9.04 3.33 5.05
CA ASP A 47 -9.59 2.00 4.86
C ASP A 47 -9.89 1.72 3.39
N GLY A 48 -9.26 2.48 2.49
CA GLY A 48 -9.51 2.37 1.07
C GLY A 48 -10.46 3.43 0.56
N SER A 49 -11.05 4.23 1.45
CA SER A 49 -11.89 5.34 1.03
C SER A 49 -11.24 6.66 1.45
N VAL A 50 -11.46 7.69 0.64
CA VAL A 50 -10.92 9.02 0.90
C VAL A 50 -12.02 10.02 0.55
N GLU A 51 -12.32 10.90 1.51
CA GLU A 51 -13.30 11.96 1.31
C GLU A 51 -14.64 11.43 0.82
N GLY A 52 -15.06 10.30 1.38
CA GLY A 52 -16.36 9.75 1.07
C GLY A 52 -16.42 8.88 -0.18
N VAL A 53 -15.32 8.70 -0.88
CA VAL A 53 -15.29 7.86 -2.09
C VAL A 53 -14.47 6.62 -1.80
N ARG A 54 -15.05 5.46 -2.10
CA ARG A 54 -14.36 4.19 -1.86
C ARG A 54 -13.67 3.72 -3.13
N TYR A 55 -12.39 3.46 -3.03
CA TYR A 55 -11.59 2.96 -4.14
C TYR A 55 -11.26 1.49 -3.97
N PHE A 56 -11.07 1.04 -2.73
CA PHE A 56 -10.91 -0.37 -2.40
C PHE A 56 -11.26 -0.53 -0.93
N THR A 57 -11.21 -1.74 -0.41
CA THR A 57 -11.64 -2.00 0.96
C THR A 57 -10.55 -2.73 1.73
N CYS A 58 -10.22 -2.19 2.90
CA CYS A 58 -9.31 -2.86 3.84
C CYS A 58 -9.64 -2.35 5.23
N MET A 59 -8.92 -2.84 6.22
CA MET A 59 -9.12 -2.37 7.57
C MET A 59 -8.57 -0.96 7.72
N GLU A 60 -9.12 -0.25 8.69
CA GLU A 60 -8.68 1.11 8.97
C GLU A 60 -7.19 1.13 9.23
N LYS A 61 -6.49 2.11 8.66
CA LYS A 61 -5.05 2.30 8.79
C LYS A 61 -4.21 1.28 8.01
N TYR A 62 -4.84 0.42 7.24
CA TYR A 62 -4.11 -0.48 6.37
C TYR A 62 -4.05 0.02 4.94
N GLY A 63 -4.81 1.05 4.59
CA GLY A 63 -4.86 1.55 3.23
C GLY A 63 -4.10 2.85 3.05
N GLY A 64 -3.57 3.05 1.85
CA GLY A 64 -2.91 4.29 1.51
C GLY A 64 -2.85 4.47 0.02
N PHE A 65 -2.61 5.72 -0.39
CA PHE A 65 -2.45 6.06 -1.80
C PHE A 65 -1.09 6.69 -1.99
N VAL A 66 -0.35 6.20 -2.98
CA VAL A 66 0.98 6.70 -3.29
C VAL A 66 1.11 6.86 -4.78
N ARG A 67 2.11 7.60 -5.20
CA ARG A 67 2.36 7.77 -6.63
C ARG A 67 3.05 6.54 -7.21
N PRO A 68 2.85 6.26 -8.49
CA PRO A 68 3.44 5.06 -9.10
C PRO A 68 4.96 4.98 -8.97
N GLN A 69 5.66 6.10 -8.99
CA GLN A 69 7.11 6.07 -8.92
C GLN A 69 7.63 5.61 -7.57
N ASP A 70 6.78 5.57 -6.55
CA ASP A 70 7.19 5.15 -5.22
C ASP A 70 6.88 3.68 -4.95
N VAL A 71 6.36 2.96 -5.94
CA VAL A 71 5.92 1.57 -5.79
C VAL A 71 6.81 0.67 -6.62
N TYR A 72 7.35 -0.37 -5.98
CA TYR A 72 8.19 -1.36 -6.63
C TYR A 72 7.50 -2.71 -6.56
N ILE A 73 7.22 -3.27 -7.74
CA ILE A 73 6.52 -4.55 -7.85
C ILE A 73 7.56 -5.66 -7.84
N GLY A 74 7.27 -6.73 -7.11
CA GLY A 74 8.18 -7.86 -7.10
C GLY A 74 7.86 -8.78 -5.94
N ASP A 75 8.83 -9.61 -5.63
CA ASP A 75 8.69 -10.61 -4.59
C ASP A 75 9.03 -10.00 -3.25
N PHE A 76 8.08 -9.26 -2.70
CA PHE A 76 8.25 -8.56 -1.43
C PHE A 76 7.33 -9.16 -0.37
N PRO A 77 7.76 -10.22 0.32
CA PRO A 77 6.92 -10.81 1.38
C PRO A 77 6.79 -9.85 2.56
N PRO A 78 5.83 -10.11 3.45
CA PRO A 78 5.66 -9.26 4.62
C PRO A 78 6.92 -9.22 5.47
N LEU A 79 7.24 -8.03 5.94
CA LEU A 79 8.45 -7.84 6.74
C LEU A 79 8.36 -8.54 8.09
N THR A 80 7.16 -8.62 8.66
CA THR A 80 6.95 -9.23 9.95
C THR A 80 7.27 -10.72 9.95
N SER A 81 7.15 -11.37 8.79
CA SER A 81 7.42 -12.80 8.70
C SER A 81 8.85 -13.13 9.08
N ASP A 82 9.75 -12.23 8.74
CA ASP A 82 11.17 -12.47 9.01
C ASP A 82 11.44 -12.46 10.51
N ARG A 83 10.77 -11.57 11.22
CA ARG A 83 10.97 -11.49 12.66
C ARG A 83 10.48 -12.71 13.38
N GLU A 84 9.39 -13.28 12.91
CA GLU A 84 8.87 -14.49 13.53
C GLU A 84 9.81 -15.65 13.39
N MET A 85 10.51 -15.70 12.28
CA MET A 85 11.43 -16.80 12.05
C MET A 85 12.64 -16.73 12.95
N GLU A 86 12.91 -15.58 13.51
CA GLU A 86 14.03 -15.41 14.42
C GLU A 86 13.69 -15.77 15.84
N GLU A 87 12.46 -16.01 16.08
CA GLU A 87 11.94 -16.37 17.38
C GLU A 87 12.06 -17.86 17.60
N ILE A 88 13.18 -18.34 17.97
CA ILE A 88 13.38 -19.78 18.09
C ILE A 88 13.28 -20.28 19.56
#